data_b803347be4ea3e827cab321a37d9b6b2
#
_entry.id   b803347be4ea3e827cab321a37d9b6b2
#
_cell.length_a   1.000
_cell.length_b   1.000
_cell.length_c   1.000
_cell.angle_alpha   90.00
_cell.angle_beta   90.00
_cell.angle_gamma   90.00
#
_symmetry.space_group_name_H-M   'P 1'
#
loop_
_entity.id
_entity.type
_entity.pdbx_description
1 polymer ?
#
loop_
_entity_poly.entity_id
_entity_poly.type
_entity_poly.pdbx_seq_one_letter_code
_entity_poly.pdbx_strand_id
1 'polypeptide(L)'
;DCPDDATFTRHLTHSVYAYFLTRELDDADRRLLAAHGIDAGSVWKSDLSPVSTVEPFPGLHCVGSACYFREVAPATFEVLGIAMVDREFQPGELILPTDGSAWKLAKVHALQGATYLSLFVTHPRCHFPMDAIIAVTRTCLPETHRVWKLLEPHMYLQVPLDYSVLHIKNGPGYNDPRLYYTAFSGGGRSQYR
;
A
#
# COMPACT_ATOMS: atom_id res chain seq x y z
N ASP A 1 1.50 18.95 5.80
CA ASP A 1 2.93 18.94 6.17
C ASP A 1 3.48 17.53 6.02
N CYS A 2 4.74 17.41 5.57
CA CYS A 2 5.43 16.12 5.48
C CYS A 2 5.74 15.63 6.91
N PRO A 3 5.45 14.37 7.27
CA PRO A 3 5.75 13.85 8.60
C PRO A 3 7.26 13.84 8.88
N ASP A 4 7.64 13.90 10.15
CA ASP A 4 8.99 13.60 10.56
C ASP A 4 9.38 12.14 10.28
N ASP A 5 10.66 11.79 10.41
CA ASP A 5 11.15 10.47 10.02
C ASP A 5 10.68 9.36 10.97
N ALA A 6 10.47 9.67 12.24
CA ALA A 6 9.94 8.69 13.21
C ALA A 6 8.47 8.36 12.92
N THR A 7 7.66 9.38 12.62
CA THR A 7 6.26 9.23 12.23
C THR A 7 6.15 8.49 10.89
N PHE A 8 6.96 8.88 9.90
CA PHE A 8 7.04 8.19 8.60
C PHE A 8 7.38 6.70 8.76
N THR A 9 8.45 6.40 9.53
CA THR A 9 8.86 5.03 9.80
C THR A 9 7.75 4.24 10.45
N ARG A 10 7.13 4.78 11.51
CA ARG A 10 6.01 4.11 12.20
C ARG A 10 4.83 3.83 11.28
N HIS A 11 4.51 4.74 10.37
CA HIS A 11 3.44 4.50 9.39
C HIS A 11 3.75 3.30 8.51
N LEU A 12 4.95 3.19 7.96
CA LEU A 12 5.29 2.10 7.03
C LEU A 12 5.60 0.77 7.72
N THR A 13 5.97 0.77 9.01
CA THR A 13 6.39 -0.44 9.71
C THR A 13 5.37 -0.97 10.73
N HIS A 14 4.38 -0.16 11.18
CA HIS A 14 3.46 -0.53 12.27
C HIS A 14 1.99 -0.25 11.99
N SER A 15 1.63 0.25 10.82
CA SER A 15 0.24 0.44 10.42
C SER A 15 -0.21 -0.62 9.41
N VAL A 16 -1.35 -0.40 8.77
CA VAL A 16 -1.82 -1.23 7.64
C VAL A 16 -0.80 -1.30 6.50
N TYR A 17 0.10 -0.34 6.40
CA TYR A 17 1.16 -0.30 5.40
C TYR A 17 2.29 -1.30 5.67
N ALA A 18 2.42 -1.81 6.90
CA ALA A 18 3.39 -2.86 7.23
C ALA A 18 3.15 -4.18 6.45
N TYR A 19 2.01 -4.31 5.79
CA TYR A 19 1.75 -5.42 4.86
C TYR A 19 2.80 -5.51 3.74
N PHE A 20 3.41 -4.39 3.36
CA PHE A 20 4.42 -4.32 2.31
C PHE A 20 5.85 -4.42 2.83
N LEU A 21 6.02 -4.61 4.14
CA LEU A 21 7.33 -4.73 4.78
C LEU A 21 7.86 -6.17 4.62
N THR A 22 9.07 -6.31 4.08
CA THR A 22 9.73 -7.60 3.82
C THR A 22 11.22 -7.54 4.12
N ARG A 23 11.82 -8.70 4.36
CA ARG A 23 13.29 -8.90 4.37
C ARG A 23 13.83 -9.37 3.01
N GLU A 24 12.97 -9.60 2.06
CA GLU A 24 13.38 -10.02 0.73
C GLU A 24 13.93 -8.82 -0.05
N LEU A 25 15.23 -8.84 -0.29
CA LEU A 25 15.96 -7.87 -1.09
C LEU A 25 16.47 -8.57 -2.35
N ASP A 26 16.23 -7.97 -3.50
CA ASP A 26 16.79 -8.44 -4.75
C ASP A 26 18.24 -7.97 -4.96
N ASP A 27 18.85 -8.35 -6.07
CA ASP A 27 20.25 -7.99 -6.37
C ASP A 27 20.40 -6.49 -6.65
N ALA A 28 19.37 -5.81 -7.14
CA ALA A 28 19.41 -4.37 -7.38
C ALA A 28 19.38 -3.61 -6.05
N ASP A 29 18.49 -4.01 -5.13
CA ASP A 29 18.44 -3.48 -3.76
C ASP A 29 19.80 -3.64 -3.07
N ARG A 30 20.39 -4.85 -3.14
CA ARG A 30 21.67 -5.15 -2.49
C ARG A 30 22.82 -4.30 -3.06
N ARG A 31 22.87 -4.13 -4.37
CA ARG A 31 23.87 -3.26 -5.02
C ARG A 31 23.70 -1.80 -4.59
N LEU A 32 22.45 -1.32 -4.58
CA LEU A 32 22.14 0.04 -4.17
C LEU A 32 22.59 0.31 -2.73
N LEU A 33 22.22 -0.56 -1.80
CA LEU A 33 22.59 -0.43 -0.39
C LEU A 33 24.11 -0.51 -0.19
N ALA A 34 24.78 -1.45 -0.86
CA ALA A 34 26.23 -1.61 -0.79
C ALA A 34 26.98 -0.35 -1.29
N ALA A 35 26.47 0.31 -2.35
CA ALA A 35 27.05 1.56 -2.86
C ALA A 35 27.03 2.70 -1.81
N HIS A 36 26.13 2.61 -0.82
CA HIS A 36 26.03 3.56 0.29
C HIS A 36 26.62 3.03 1.60
N GLY A 37 27.35 1.92 1.57
CA GLY A 37 27.96 1.31 2.75
C GLY A 37 26.95 0.71 3.74
N ILE A 38 25.74 0.38 3.28
CA ILE A 38 24.68 -0.21 4.11
C ILE A 38 24.71 -1.72 3.99
N ASP A 39 24.86 -2.43 5.12
CA ASP A 39 24.77 -3.89 5.17
C ASP A 39 23.33 -4.37 4.97
N ALA A 40 23.08 -5.04 3.85
CA ALA A 40 21.76 -5.55 3.48
C ALA A 40 21.24 -6.64 4.44
N GLY A 41 22.09 -7.31 5.21
CA GLY A 41 21.71 -8.39 6.13
C GLY A 41 20.78 -7.95 7.27
N SER A 42 20.81 -6.67 7.63
CA SER A 42 19.98 -6.08 8.69
C SER A 42 18.84 -5.18 8.19
N VAL A 43 18.62 -5.15 6.86
CA VAL A 43 17.67 -4.22 6.23
C VAL A 43 16.31 -4.88 5.97
N TRP A 44 15.28 -4.12 6.22
CA TRP A 44 13.91 -4.37 5.79
C TRP A 44 13.55 -3.42 4.66
N LYS A 45 12.73 -3.88 3.72
CA LYS A 45 12.19 -3.08 2.62
C LYS A 45 10.67 -2.98 2.74
N SER A 46 10.12 -1.77 2.65
CA SER A 46 8.72 -1.58 2.30
C SER A 46 8.64 -1.44 0.78
N ASP A 47 8.13 -2.47 0.14
CA ASP A 47 8.09 -2.56 -1.32
C ASP A 47 6.80 -1.94 -1.87
N LEU A 48 6.92 -0.74 -2.37
CA LEU A 48 5.85 0.02 -3.00
C LEU A 48 6.08 0.16 -4.53
N SER A 49 6.97 -0.66 -5.07
CA SER A 49 7.30 -0.67 -6.50
C SER A 49 6.11 -0.95 -7.42
N PRO A 50 5.08 -1.75 -7.06
CA PRO A 50 3.94 -1.98 -7.92
C PRO A 50 3.19 -0.69 -8.32
N VAL A 51 3.34 0.39 -7.55
CA VAL A 51 2.76 1.69 -7.89
C VAL A 51 3.31 2.27 -9.20
N SER A 52 4.53 1.89 -9.61
CA SER A 52 5.13 2.34 -10.88
C SER A 52 4.34 1.90 -12.11
N THR A 53 3.51 0.86 -12.00
CA THR A 53 2.64 0.39 -13.11
C THR A 53 1.33 1.17 -13.24
N VAL A 54 1.02 2.04 -12.28
CA VAL A 54 -0.20 2.85 -12.29
C VAL A 54 -0.14 3.87 -13.42
N GLU A 55 -1.22 3.96 -14.20
CA GLU A 55 -1.38 5.02 -15.20
C GLU A 55 -1.94 6.27 -14.52
N PRO A 56 -1.14 7.32 -14.31
CA PRO A 56 -1.64 8.54 -13.70
C PRO A 56 -2.56 9.31 -14.64
N PHE A 57 -3.43 10.13 -14.07
CA PHE A 57 -4.18 11.10 -14.86
C PHE A 57 -3.24 12.15 -15.47
N PRO A 58 -3.60 12.77 -16.61
CA PRO A 58 -2.81 13.82 -17.22
C PRO A 58 -2.44 14.93 -16.22
N GLY A 59 -1.16 15.24 -16.13
CA GLY A 59 -0.63 16.26 -15.20
C GLY A 59 -0.42 15.78 -13.76
N LEU A 60 -0.72 14.52 -13.46
CA LEU A 60 -0.42 13.92 -12.16
C LEU A 60 0.74 12.92 -12.25
N HIS A 61 1.39 12.69 -11.13
CA HIS A 61 2.50 11.76 -11.02
C HIS A 61 2.17 10.64 -10.03
N CYS A 62 2.49 9.41 -10.41
CA CYS A 62 2.42 8.24 -9.56
C CYS A 62 3.73 7.47 -9.75
N VAL A 63 4.53 7.38 -8.71
CA VAL A 63 5.88 6.84 -8.77
C VAL A 63 6.01 5.74 -7.74
N GLY A 64 6.51 4.56 -8.16
CA GLY A 64 6.86 3.48 -7.26
C GLY A 64 8.03 3.86 -6.36
N SER A 65 8.14 3.23 -5.22
CA SER A 65 9.27 3.44 -4.31
C SER A 65 9.60 2.18 -3.53
N ALA A 66 10.85 2.11 -3.09
CA ALA A 66 11.35 1.14 -2.11
C ALA A 66 11.89 1.93 -0.92
N CYS A 67 11.33 1.70 0.27
CA CYS A 67 11.79 2.35 1.49
C CYS A 67 12.58 1.34 2.33
N TYR A 68 13.78 1.69 2.74
CA TYR A 68 14.69 0.81 3.47
C TYR A 68 14.77 1.22 4.92
N PHE A 69 14.70 0.22 5.81
CA PHE A 69 14.69 0.40 7.26
C PHE A 69 15.71 -0.54 7.90
N ARG A 70 16.31 -0.10 9.01
CA ARG A 70 17.10 -0.93 9.91
C ARG A 70 16.29 -1.21 11.16
N GLU A 71 16.24 -2.45 11.59
CA GLU A 71 15.70 -2.81 12.89
C GLU A 71 16.79 -2.56 13.95
N VAL A 72 16.60 -1.54 14.78
CA VAL A 72 17.58 -1.12 15.82
C VAL A 72 17.30 -1.77 17.17
N ALA A 73 16.08 -2.24 17.40
CA ALA A 73 15.65 -3.05 18.53
C ALA A 73 14.41 -3.85 18.10
N PRO A 74 13.97 -4.87 18.83
CA PRO A 74 12.76 -5.64 18.48
C PRO A 74 11.59 -4.74 18.15
N ALA A 75 11.05 -4.87 16.92
CA ALA A 75 9.98 -4.06 16.35
C ALA A 75 10.23 -2.53 16.38
N THR A 76 11.49 -2.10 16.45
CA THR A 76 11.86 -0.67 16.42
C THR A 76 12.72 -0.41 15.19
N PHE A 77 12.26 0.45 14.32
CA PHE A 77 12.88 0.71 13.02
C PHE A 77 13.39 2.14 12.89
N GLU A 78 14.44 2.29 12.11
CA GLU A 78 14.99 3.56 11.65
C GLU A 78 15.02 3.56 10.12
N VAL A 79 14.53 4.64 9.49
CA VAL A 79 14.59 4.76 8.05
C VAL A 79 16.00 5.07 7.58
N LEU A 80 16.47 4.33 6.59
CA LEU A 80 17.82 4.48 6.01
C LEU A 80 17.80 5.34 4.74
N GLY A 81 16.77 5.16 3.91
CA GLY A 81 16.63 5.86 2.65
C GLY A 81 15.42 5.39 1.85
N ILE A 82 15.14 6.09 0.76
CA ILE A 82 14.07 5.80 -0.17
C ILE A 82 14.64 5.83 -1.58
N ALA A 83 14.44 4.77 -2.37
CA ALA A 83 14.68 4.78 -3.80
C ALA A 83 13.36 4.92 -4.56
N MET A 84 13.31 5.80 -5.55
CA MET A 84 12.20 5.83 -6.50
C MET A 84 12.39 4.68 -7.49
N VAL A 85 11.31 4.01 -7.86
CA VAL A 85 11.34 2.80 -8.69
C VAL A 85 10.67 3.08 -10.02
N ASP A 86 11.34 2.73 -11.11
CA ASP A 86 10.83 2.90 -12.45
C ASP A 86 9.81 1.81 -12.85
N ARG A 87 9.34 1.85 -14.10
CA ARG A 87 8.35 0.89 -14.62
C ARG A 87 8.92 -0.50 -14.87
N GLU A 88 10.22 -0.62 -14.98
CA GLU A 88 10.98 -1.88 -15.07
C GLU A 88 11.33 -2.45 -13.70
N PHE A 89 10.76 -1.87 -12.62
CA PHE A 89 11.01 -2.22 -11.22
C PHE A 89 12.47 -2.09 -10.78
N GLN A 90 13.22 -1.18 -11.45
CA GLN A 90 14.59 -0.90 -11.04
C GLN A 90 14.62 0.29 -10.08
N PRO A 91 15.31 0.16 -8.92
CA PRO A 91 15.51 1.30 -8.02
C PRO A 91 16.47 2.30 -8.65
N GLY A 92 16.11 3.57 -8.56
CA GLY A 92 16.97 4.68 -8.88
C GLY A 92 18.00 4.97 -7.76
N GLU A 93 18.50 6.19 -7.72
CA GLU A 93 19.41 6.64 -6.66
C GLU A 93 18.73 6.60 -5.27
N LEU A 94 19.49 6.22 -4.25
CA LEU A 94 19.02 6.22 -2.87
C LEU A 94 18.98 7.65 -2.32
N ILE A 95 17.79 8.13 -2.01
CA ILE A 95 17.54 9.42 -1.39
C ILE A 95 17.64 9.25 0.13
N LEU A 96 18.52 10.02 0.77
CA LEU A 96 18.83 9.91 2.18
C LEU A 96 18.09 10.99 3.02
N PRO A 97 17.91 10.78 4.34
CA PRO A 97 17.33 11.78 5.24
C PRO A 97 18.02 13.15 5.19
N THR A 98 19.28 13.20 4.77
CA THR A 98 20.09 14.43 4.63
C THR A 98 19.81 15.23 3.36
N ASP A 99 19.03 14.69 2.39
CA ASP A 99 18.86 15.30 1.07
C ASP A 99 17.75 16.37 1.01
N GLY A 100 17.37 16.90 2.13
CA GLY A 100 16.57 18.12 2.25
C GLY A 100 15.19 18.02 1.58
N SER A 101 14.98 18.77 0.50
CA SER A 101 13.70 18.80 -0.22
C SER A 101 13.42 17.50 -0.98
N ALA A 102 14.46 16.85 -1.51
CA ALA A 102 14.31 15.55 -2.20
C ALA A 102 13.82 14.48 -1.22
N TRP A 103 14.33 14.45 0.00
CA TRP A 103 13.87 13.57 1.06
C TRP A 103 12.39 13.76 1.40
N LYS A 104 11.96 15.03 1.56
CA LYS A 104 10.55 15.33 1.84
C LYS A 104 9.65 14.86 0.70
N LEU A 105 10.06 15.08 -0.54
CA LEU A 105 9.30 14.66 -1.73
C LEU A 105 9.22 13.13 -1.82
N ALA A 106 10.33 12.43 -1.59
CA ALA A 106 10.38 10.97 -1.58
C ALA A 106 9.43 10.37 -0.53
N LYS A 107 9.38 10.93 0.70
CA LYS A 107 8.41 10.52 1.73
C LYS A 107 6.96 10.71 1.29
N VAL A 108 6.64 11.82 0.61
CA VAL A 108 5.28 12.08 0.11
C VAL A 108 4.89 11.02 -0.93
N HIS A 109 5.77 10.72 -1.90
CA HIS A 109 5.51 9.68 -2.90
C HIS A 109 5.39 8.29 -2.26
N ALA A 110 6.25 7.96 -1.30
CA ALA A 110 6.17 6.68 -0.59
C ALA A 110 4.82 6.53 0.15
N LEU A 111 4.37 7.55 0.89
CA LEU A 111 3.09 7.52 1.59
C LEU A 111 1.90 7.48 0.61
N GLN A 112 1.97 8.20 -0.50
CA GLN A 112 0.97 8.11 -1.57
C GLN A 112 0.91 6.68 -2.12
N GLY A 113 2.06 6.08 -2.40
CA GLY A 113 2.16 4.70 -2.90
C GLY A 113 1.62 3.68 -1.88
N ALA A 114 2.01 3.80 -0.62
CA ALA A 114 1.51 2.93 0.46
C ALA A 114 -0.01 3.03 0.62
N THR A 115 -0.56 4.24 0.56
CA THR A 115 -2.00 4.48 0.62
C THR A 115 -2.72 3.86 -0.58
N TYR A 116 -2.16 4.06 -1.79
CA TYR A 116 -2.71 3.49 -3.02
C TYR A 116 -2.75 1.96 -2.96
N LEU A 117 -1.63 1.32 -2.64
CA LEU A 117 -1.56 -0.14 -2.55
C LEU A 117 -2.42 -0.70 -1.42
N SER A 118 -2.47 -0.01 -0.28
CA SER A 118 -3.35 -0.42 0.82
C SER A 118 -4.81 -0.40 0.39
N LEU A 119 -5.24 0.63 -0.30
CA LEU A 119 -6.62 0.75 -0.76
C LEU A 119 -6.97 -0.26 -1.86
N PHE A 120 -6.06 -0.49 -2.81
CA PHE A 120 -6.36 -1.29 -4.01
C PHE A 120 -5.87 -2.74 -3.96
N VAL A 121 -5.00 -3.09 -3.02
CA VAL A 121 -4.51 -4.46 -2.87
C VAL A 121 -4.98 -5.08 -1.56
N THR A 122 -4.66 -4.47 -0.41
CA THR A 122 -4.98 -5.10 0.87
C THR A 122 -6.45 -4.96 1.26
N HIS A 123 -7.05 -3.81 1.02
CA HIS A 123 -8.45 -3.54 1.34
C HIS A 123 -9.43 -4.46 0.59
N PRO A 124 -9.33 -4.66 -0.75
CA PRO A 124 -10.17 -5.63 -1.45
C PRO A 124 -9.97 -7.07 -0.98
N ARG A 125 -8.75 -7.45 -0.63
CA ARG A 125 -8.45 -8.78 -0.08
C ARG A 125 -9.13 -9.03 1.27
N CYS A 126 -9.41 -7.99 2.03
CA CYS A 126 -10.20 -8.09 3.25
C CYS A 126 -11.70 -8.16 2.96
N HIS A 127 -12.19 -7.37 2.00
CA HIS A 127 -13.61 -7.24 1.71
C HIS A 127 -14.18 -8.42 0.91
N PHE A 128 -13.64 -8.73 -0.25
CA PHE A 128 -14.25 -9.68 -1.18
C PHE A 128 -14.49 -11.09 -0.61
N PRO A 129 -13.60 -11.68 0.23
CA PRO A 129 -13.91 -12.95 0.86
C PRO A 129 -15.06 -12.90 1.87
N MET A 130 -15.37 -11.69 2.38
CA MET A 130 -16.44 -11.53 3.37
C MET A 130 -17.83 -11.82 2.80
N ASP A 131 -18.06 -11.64 1.50
CA ASP A 131 -19.33 -11.96 0.86
C ASP A 131 -19.71 -13.44 1.04
N ALA A 132 -18.74 -14.34 0.84
CA ALA A 132 -18.94 -15.76 1.06
C ALA A 132 -19.20 -16.08 2.54
N ILE A 133 -18.43 -15.46 3.45
CA ILE A 133 -18.61 -15.62 4.91
C ILE A 133 -20.00 -15.13 5.32
N ILE A 134 -20.45 -14.00 4.81
CA ILE A 134 -21.78 -13.43 5.08
C ILE A 134 -22.87 -14.36 4.56
N ALA A 135 -22.74 -14.84 3.33
CA ALA A 135 -23.72 -15.75 2.74
C ALA A 135 -23.85 -17.02 3.60
N VAL A 136 -22.74 -17.67 3.96
CA VAL A 136 -22.73 -18.86 4.82
C VAL A 136 -23.31 -18.56 6.21
N THR A 137 -22.90 -17.46 6.82
CA THR A 137 -23.38 -17.06 8.15
C THR A 137 -24.90 -16.87 8.15
N ARG A 138 -25.42 -16.14 7.17
CA ARG A 138 -26.88 -15.87 7.07
C ARG A 138 -27.69 -17.11 6.72
N THR A 139 -27.09 -18.07 6.02
CA THR A 139 -27.79 -19.31 5.63
C THR A 139 -27.75 -20.37 6.74
N CYS A 140 -26.63 -20.45 7.47
CA CYS A 140 -26.37 -21.59 8.37
C CYS A 140 -26.61 -21.26 9.85
N LEU A 141 -26.61 -19.98 10.23
CA LEU A 141 -26.74 -19.59 11.64
C LEU A 141 -28.04 -18.80 11.89
N PRO A 142 -28.82 -19.14 12.92
CA PRO A 142 -29.93 -18.30 13.35
C PRO A 142 -29.42 -16.99 13.96
N GLU A 143 -30.20 -15.93 13.85
CA GLU A 143 -29.83 -14.59 14.37
C GLU A 143 -29.61 -14.55 15.89
N THR A 144 -30.16 -15.54 16.60
CA THR A 144 -29.95 -15.70 18.04
C THR A 144 -28.59 -16.30 18.41
N HIS A 145 -27.88 -16.86 17.41
CA HIS A 145 -26.60 -17.52 17.63
C HIS A 145 -25.51 -16.52 18.05
N ARG A 146 -24.65 -16.90 18.99
CA ARG A 146 -23.59 -15.99 19.50
C ARG A 146 -22.62 -15.53 18.40
N VAL A 147 -22.27 -16.43 17.46
CA VAL A 147 -21.40 -16.08 16.31
C VAL A 147 -22.11 -15.13 15.37
N TRP A 148 -23.42 -15.27 15.11
CA TRP A 148 -24.17 -14.31 14.34
C TRP A 148 -24.04 -12.90 14.94
N LYS A 149 -24.34 -12.76 16.23
CA LYS A 149 -24.27 -11.48 16.95
C LYS A 149 -22.87 -10.85 16.93
N LEU A 150 -21.82 -11.68 16.92
CA LEU A 150 -20.44 -11.22 16.78
C LEU A 150 -20.14 -10.68 15.38
N LEU A 151 -20.64 -11.37 14.34
CA LEU A 151 -20.33 -11.04 12.94
C LEU A 151 -21.26 -9.98 12.36
N GLU A 152 -22.48 -9.83 12.86
CA GLU A 152 -23.51 -8.95 12.29
C GLU A 152 -23.03 -7.51 12.08
N PRO A 153 -22.32 -6.84 13.01
CA PRO A 153 -21.81 -5.49 12.78
C PRO A 153 -20.82 -5.40 11.62
N HIS A 154 -20.10 -6.49 11.34
CA HIS A 154 -19.12 -6.55 10.24
C HIS A 154 -19.76 -6.92 8.89
N MET A 155 -21.01 -7.39 8.91
CA MET A 155 -21.76 -7.75 7.70
C MET A 155 -22.58 -6.58 7.14
N TYR A 156 -22.69 -5.49 7.91
CA TYR A 156 -23.52 -4.35 7.51
C TYR A 156 -22.94 -3.65 6.29
N LEU A 157 -23.75 -3.47 5.27
CA LEU A 157 -23.40 -2.84 4.00
C LEU A 157 -22.26 -3.52 3.18
N GLN A 158 -21.67 -4.62 3.64
CA GLN A 158 -20.56 -5.28 2.94
C GLN A 158 -20.97 -5.70 1.52
N VAL A 159 -22.00 -6.53 1.39
CA VAL A 159 -22.46 -7.02 0.08
C VAL A 159 -22.91 -5.88 -0.85
N PRO A 160 -23.71 -4.89 -0.43
CA PRO A 160 -24.01 -3.73 -1.26
C PRO A 160 -22.79 -2.91 -1.67
N LEU A 161 -21.78 -2.79 -0.78
CA LEU A 161 -20.54 -2.10 -1.10
C LEU A 161 -19.76 -2.84 -2.19
N ASP A 162 -19.52 -4.15 -2.02
CA ASP A 162 -18.80 -4.95 -2.99
C ASP A 162 -19.52 -5.00 -4.34
N TYR A 163 -20.86 -5.10 -4.33
CA TYR A 163 -21.66 -4.98 -5.53
C TYR A 163 -21.48 -3.63 -6.22
N SER A 164 -21.46 -2.54 -5.46
CA SER A 164 -21.26 -1.20 -6.01
C SER A 164 -19.86 -1.01 -6.61
N VAL A 165 -18.86 -1.63 -6.00
CA VAL A 165 -17.47 -1.58 -6.48
C VAL A 165 -17.30 -2.38 -7.77
N LEU A 166 -17.88 -3.57 -7.86
CA LEU A 166 -17.60 -4.54 -8.92
C LEU A 166 -18.60 -4.48 -10.09
N HIS A 167 -19.85 -4.10 -9.85
CA HIS A 167 -20.94 -4.30 -10.80
C HIS A 167 -21.69 -3.04 -11.20
N ILE A 168 -21.69 -1.99 -10.39
CA ILE A 168 -22.39 -0.76 -10.78
C ILE A 168 -21.56 -0.04 -11.85
N LYS A 169 -22.23 0.28 -12.96
CA LYS A 169 -21.64 1.14 -14.00
C LYS A 169 -21.18 2.44 -13.36
N ASN A 170 -19.92 2.79 -13.57
CA ASN A 170 -19.22 3.91 -12.94
C ASN A 170 -18.79 3.69 -11.48
N GLY A 171 -18.89 2.47 -10.96
CA GLY A 171 -18.20 2.09 -9.74
C GLY A 171 -16.68 2.00 -9.92
N PRO A 172 -15.89 1.86 -8.85
CA PRO A 172 -14.42 1.84 -8.92
C PRO A 172 -13.86 0.72 -9.79
N GLY A 173 -14.57 -0.42 -9.89
CA GLY A 173 -14.23 -1.52 -10.77
C GLY A 173 -14.66 -1.32 -12.22
N TYR A 174 -15.48 -0.32 -12.50
CA TYR A 174 -15.92 0.06 -13.83
C TYR A 174 -15.10 1.23 -14.36
N ASN A 175 -14.72 1.17 -15.60
CA ASN A 175 -13.76 2.00 -16.32
C ASN A 175 -14.06 3.50 -16.43
N ASP A 176 -14.73 4.16 -15.49
CA ASP A 176 -14.76 5.61 -15.47
C ASP A 176 -13.78 6.15 -14.43
N PRO A 177 -12.59 6.58 -14.86
CA PRO A 177 -11.56 7.06 -13.94
C PRO A 177 -11.94 8.36 -13.22
N ARG A 178 -13.05 9.01 -13.62
CA ARG A 178 -13.43 10.33 -13.08
C ARG A 178 -14.30 10.26 -11.84
N LEU A 179 -14.87 9.10 -11.51
CA LEU A 179 -15.99 9.04 -10.57
C LEU A 179 -15.64 8.46 -9.21
N TYR A 180 -14.49 7.78 -9.05
CA TYR A 180 -14.12 7.21 -7.76
C TYR A 180 -12.63 7.33 -7.50
N TYR A 181 -12.28 7.67 -6.27
CA TYR A 181 -10.91 7.87 -5.82
C TYR A 181 -10.13 8.92 -6.62
N THR A 182 -10.77 10.00 -7.01
CA THR A 182 -10.14 11.14 -7.69
C THR A 182 -9.03 11.80 -6.86
N ALA A 183 -8.93 11.47 -5.58
CA ALA A 183 -7.83 11.91 -4.72
C ALA A 183 -6.48 11.22 -5.05
N PHE A 184 -6.50 10.15 -5.85
CA PHE A 184 -5.30 9.42 -6.25
C PHE A 184 -4.90 9.78 -7.67
N SER A 185 -3.61 9.75 -7.93
CA SER A 185 -3.05 10.10 -9.24
C SER A 185 -3.35 9.11 -10.37
N GLY A 186 -3.84 7.92 -10.02
CA GLY A 186 -4.27 6.89 -10.98
C GLY A 186 -5.72 6.50 -10.77
N GLY A 187 -6.44 6.26 -11.86
CA GLY A 187 -7.84 5.84 -11.84
C GLY A 187 -8.03 4.34 -11.67
N GLY A 188 -9.30 3.91 -11.55
CA GLY A 188 -9.68 2.51 -11.36
C GLY A 188 -9.19 1.55 -12.44
N ARG A 189 -8.84 2.02 -13.63
CA ARG A 189 -8.25 1.19 -14.69
C ARG A 189 -6.94 0.51 -14.30
N SER A 190 -6.15 1.14 -13.43
CA SER A 190 -4.85 0.61 -13.01
C SER A 190 -4.97 -0.54 -12.01
N GLN A 191 -6.15 -0.77 -11.43
CA GLN A 191 -6.36 -1.80 -10.42
C GLN A 191 -6.46 -3.22 -10.97
N TYR A 192 -6.88 -3.35 -12.22
CA TYR A 192 -7.31 -4.62 -12.81
C TYR A 192 -6.46 -5.03 -14.01
N ARG A 193 -5.31 -4.44 -14.18
CA ARG A 193 -4.25 -4.87 -15.08
C ARG A 193 -3.20 -5.64 -14.31
#